data_0b82a8507f285386376b7f8c8dbea11d
#
_entry.id   0b82a8507f285386376b7f8c8dbea11d
#
_cell.length_a   1.000
_cell.length_b   1.000
_cell.length_c   1.000
_cell.angle_alpha   90.00
_cell.angle_beta   90.00
_cell.angle_gamma   90.00
#
_symmetry.space_group_name_H-M   'P 1'
#
loop_
_entity.id
_entity.type
_entity.pdbx_description
1 polymer ?
#
loop_
_entity_poly.entity_id
_entity_poly.type
_entity_poly.pdbx_seq_one_letter_code
_entity_poly.pdbx_strand_id
1 'polypeptide(L)'
;IGAKFHIPHGQAIALSLIPVCSYQLFYCSAKLAALARYCGVAQDEQDEVQAAKRLLNEIEQLIKRCNIPPIRKTLSRHEVEKLALKVERDAINYSQPVTFNSKEIKHIIRIICE
;
A
#
# COMPACT_ATOMS: atom_id res chain seq x y z
N ILE A 1 5.03 -1.66 -11.35
CA ILE A 1 5.48 -0.24 -11.27
C ILE A 1 7.00 -0.17 -11.36
N GLY A 2 7.74 -0.85 -10.49
CA GLY A 2 9.21 -0.81 -10.46
C GLY A 2 9.86 -1.15 -11.80
N ALA A 3 9.45 -2.25 -12.42
CA ALA A 3 9.99 -2.68 -13.71
C ALA A 3 9.70 -1.70 -14.85
N LYS A 4 8.50 -1.10 -14.87
CA LYS A 4 8.13 -0.14 -15.91
C LYS A 4 8.92 1.17 -15.83
N PHE A 5 9.16 1.66 -14.61
CA PHE A 5 9.79 2.97 -14.40
C PHE A 5 11.26 2.88 -14.00
N HIS A 6 11.83 1.69 -14.01
CA HIS A 6 13.21 1.43 -13.57
C HIS A 6 13.49 1.97 -12.15
N ILE A 7 12.54 1.75 -11.26
CA ILE A 7 12.61 2.17 -9.86
C ILE A 7 13.12 1.00 -9.02
N PRO A 8 14.01 1.24 -8.06
CA PRO A 8 14.45 0.22 -7.13
C PRO A 8 13.28 -0.50 -6.46
N HIS A 9 13.36 -1.81 -6.32
CA HIS A 9 12.27 -2.64 -5.78
C HIS A 9 11.81 -2.18 -4.39
N GLY A 10 12.75 -1.89 -3.49
CA GLY A 10 12.44 -1.40 -2.15
C GLY A 10 11.69 -0.08 -2.15
N GLN A 11 12.01 0.84 -3.06
CA GLN A 11 11.27 2.10 -3.23
C GLN A 11 9.84 1.83 -3.68
N ALA A 12 9.66 0.98 -4.69
CA ALA A 12 8.33 0.63 -5.20
C ALA A 12 7.46 -0.01 -4.10
N ILE A 13 8.02 -0.91 -3.30
CA ILE A 13 7.33 -1.53 -2.17
C ILE A 13 6.94 -0.48 -1.12
N ALA A 14 7.88 0.36 -0.69
CA ALA A 14 7.63 1.38 0.33
C ALA A 14 6.49 2.34 -0.07
N LEU A 15 6.50 2.79 -1.32
CA LEU A 15 5.47 3.70 -1.84
C LEU A 15 4.11 3.03 -2.04
N SER A 16 4.09 1.70 -2.25
CA SER A 16 2.86 0.94 -2.41
C SER A 16 2.22 0.54 -1.08
N LEU A 17 3.01 0.46 -0.01
CA LEU A 17 2.59 -0.12 1.27
C LEU A 17 1.39 0.60 1.87
N ILE A 18 1.45 1.92 1.99
CA ILE A 18 0.36 2.70 2.60
C ILE A 18 -0.93 2.66 1.78
N PRO A 19 -0.92 2.93 0.46
CA PRO A 19 -2.14 2.81 -0.35
C PRO A 19 -2.79 1.43 -0.28
N VAL A 20 -1.99 0.36 -0.37
CA VAL A 20 -2.51 -1.02 -0.34
C VAL A 20 -3.08 -1.36 1.04
N CYS A 21 -2.34 -1.10 2.11
CA CYS A 21 -2.81 -1.38 3.47
C CYS A 21 -4.03 -0.54 3.85
N SER A 22 -4.15 0.69 3.36
CA SER A 22 -5.31 1.54 3.61
C SER A 22 -6.59 0.95 3.00
N TYR A 23 -6.50 0.36 1.83
CA TYR A 23 -7.63 -0.34 1.22
C TYR A 23 -8.02 -1.61 1.97
N GLN A 24 -7.06 -2.31 2.55
CA GLN A 24 -7.27 -3.57 3.27
C GLN A 24 -7.55 -3.36 4.77
N LEU A 25 -7.50 -2.14 5.26
CA LEU A 25 -7.49 -1.83 6.70
C LEU A 25 -8.64 -2.52 7.45
N PHE A 26 -9.87 -2.40 6.97
CA PHE A 26 -11.04 -2.95 7.66
C PHE A 26 -11.09 -4.49 7.66
N TYR A 27 -10.49 -5.12 6.67
CA TYR A 27 -10.39 -6.58 6.58
C TYR A 27 -9.25 -7.16 7.39
N CYS A 28 -8.21 -6.35 7.64
CA CYS A 28 -6.98 -6.75 8.32
C CYS A 28 -6.79 -6.01 9.66
N SER A 29 -7.79 -5.29 10.14
CA SER A 29 -7.67 -4.43 11.33
C SER A 29 -7.14 -5.18 12.55
N ALA A 30 -7.60 -6.41 12.80
CA ALA A 30 -7.12 -7.23 13.92
C ALA A 30 -5.61 -7.52 13.83
N LYS A 31 -5.13 -7.91 12.66
CA LYS A 31 -3.70 -8.21 12.44
C LYS A 31 -2.83 -6.96 12.52
N LEU A 32 -3.29 -5.87 11.91
CA LEU A 32 -2.58 -4.60 11.95
C LEU A 32 -2.58 -4.01 13.36
N ALA A 33 -3.67 -4.13 14.12
CA ALA A 33 -3.75 -3.72 15.51
C ALA A 33 -2.81 -4.53 16.40
N ALA A 34 -2.77 -5.87 16.23
CA ALA A 34 -1.84 -6.73 16.95
C ALA A 34 -0.39 -6.32 16.70
N LEU A 35 -0.04 -6.04 15.44
CA LEU A 35 1.29 -5.57 15.07
C LEU A 35 1.58 -4.18 15.66
N ALA A 36 0.61 -3.27 15.66
CA ALA A 36 0.74 -1.94 16.26
C ALA A 36 1.06 -2.01 17.75
N ARG A 37 0.37 -2.89 18.47
CA ARG A 37 0.59 -3.13 19.90
C ARG A 37 1.96 -3.78 20.16
N TYR A 38 2.31 -4.77 19.35
CA TYR A 38 3.61 -5.43 19.44
C TYR A 38 4.77 -4.45 19.24
N CYS A 39 4.63 -3.52 18.30
CA CYS A 39 5.64 -2.48 18.03
C CYS A 39 5.59 -1.31 19.03
N GLY A 40 4.65 -1.29 19.96
CA GLY A 40 4.51 -0.22 20.95
C GLY A 40 3.94 1.09 20.40
N VAL A 41 3.35 1.09 19.21
CA VAL A 41 2.74 2.30 18.59
C VAL A 41 1.26 2.48 18.95
N ALA A 42 0.63 1.47 19.52
CA ALA A 42 -0.74 1.53 20.02
C ALA A 42 -0.85 0.91 21.41
N GLN A 43 -1.82 1.39 22.19
CA GLN A 43 -2.13 0.84 23.50
C GLN A 43 -3.18 -0.29 23.40
N ASP A 44 -3.20 -1.18 24.38
CA ASP A 44 -4.11 -2.34 24.40
C ASP A 44 -5.59 -1.94 24.46
N GLU A 45 -5.91 -0.80 25.09
CA GLU A 45 -7.28 -0.28 25.20
C GLU A 45 -7.80 0.36 23.92
N GLN A 46 -6.92 0.62 22.95
CA GLN A 46 -7.35 1.21 21.69
C GLN A 46 -8.15 0.21 20.85
N ASP A 47 -9.19 0.73 20.20
CA ASP A 47 -9.95 0.02 19.18
C ASP A 47 -9.03 -0.48 18.06
N GLU A 48 -9.35 -1.65 17.49
CA GLU A 48 -8.54 -2.30 16.44
C GLU A 48 -8.32 -1.42 15.22
N VAL A 49 -9.38 -0.72 14.76
CA VAL A 49 -9.28 0.16 13.60
C VAL A 49 -8.39 1.37 13.89
N GLN A 50 -8.52 1.95 15.07
CA GLN A 50 -7.66 3.06 15.50
C GLN A 50 -6.20 2.63 15.66
N ALA A 51 -5.96 1.47 16.26
CA ALA A 51 -4.62 0.92 16.40
C ALA A 51 -3.99 0.64 15.03
N ALA A 52 -4.75 0.06 14.10
CA ALA A 52 -4.30 -0.18 12.74
C ALA A 52 -3.97 1.12 11.99
N LYS A 53 -4.81 2.13 12.09
CA LYS A 53 -4.55 3.46 11.50
C LYS A 53 -3.28 4.10 12.09
N ARG A 54 -3.06 3.95 13.38
CA ARG A 54 -1.87 4.46 14.02
C ARG A 54 -0.61 3.79 13.50
N LEU A 55 -0.64 2.48 13.30
CA LEU A 55 0.46 1.76 12.66
C LEU A 55 0.78 2.31 11.27
N LEU A 56 -0.24 2.48 10.43
CA LEU A 56 -0.04 3.02 9.08
C LEU A 56 0.53 4.43 9.09
N ASN A 57 0.08 5.28 10.03
CA ASN A 57 0.63 6.61 10.20
C ASN A 57 2.12 6.57 10.59
N GLU A 58 2.51 5.70 11.52
CA GLU A 58 3.92 5.55 11.92
C GLU A 58 4.79 5.05 10.75
N ILE A 59 4.28 4.10 9.95
CA ILE A 59 4.97 3.64 8.73
C ILE A 59 5.12 4.78 7.73
N GLU A 60 4.09 5.58 7.52
CA GLU A 60 4.15 6.75 6.64
C GLU A 60 5.20 7.77 7.10
N GLN A 61 5.26 8.06 8.40
CA GLN A 61 6.28 8.93 8.98
C GLN A 61 7.68 8.34 8.80
N LEU A 62 7.83 7.03 8.94
CA LEU A 62 9.11 6.35 8.70
C LEU A 62 9.55 6.49 7.24
N ILE A 63 8.65 6.27 6.29
CA ILE A 63 8.93 6.45 4.85
C ILE A 63 9.39 7.89 4.57
N LYS A 64 8.74 8.88 5.16
CA LYS A 64 9.14 10.29 5.04
C LYS A 64 10.54 10.56 5.63
N ARG A 65 10.83 10.02 6.81
CA ARG A 65 12.16 10.16 7.45
C ARG A 65 13.26 9.48 6.67
N CYS A 66 12.96 8.40 5.95
CA CYS A 66 13.92 7.72 5.07
C CYS A 66 14.16 8.48 3.77
N ASN A 67 13.49 9.60 3.53
CA ASN A 67 13.60 10.41 2.31
C ASN A 67 13.42 9.58 1.02
N ILE A 68 12.47 8.62 1.06
CA ILE A 68 12.16 7.80 -0.11
C ILE A 68 11.50 8.70 -1.16
N PRO A 69 12.12 8.86 -2.35
CA PRO A 69 11.61 9.77 -3.35
C PRO A 69 10.27 9.27 -3.93
N PRO A 70 9.29 10.17 -4.10
CA PRO A 70 8.03 9.80 -4.72
C PRO A 70 8.20 9.49 -6.21
N ILE A 71 7.32 8.65 -6.73
CA ILE A 71 7.21 8.45 -8.17
C ILE A 71 6.32 9.57 -8.71
N ARG A 72 6.90 10.45 -9.50
CA ARG A 72 6.15 11.54 -10.16
C ARG A 72 6.10 11.27 -11.65
N LYS A 73 5.11 10.50 -12.07
CA LYS A 73 4.88 10.15 -13.49
C LYS A 73 3.41 10.37 -13.83
N THR A 74 3.17 11.22 -14.81
CA THR A 74 1.84 11.34 -15.40
C THR A 74 1.59 10.12 -16.27
N LEU A 75 0.58 9.34 -15.93
CA LEU A 75 0.19 8.13 -16.67
C LEU A 75 -1.03 8.43 -17.55
N SER A 76 -0.94 8.06 -18.81
CA SER A 76 -2.11 8.04 -19.68
C SER A 76 -3.11 6.98 -19.21
N ARG A 77 -4.38 7.14 -19.59
CA ARG A 77 -5.42 6.16 -19.27
C ARG A 77 -5.04 4.75 -19.74
N HIS A 78 -4.49 4.64 -20.94
CA HIS A 78 -4.05 3.35 -21.51
C HIS A 78 -2.93 2.70 -20.67
N GLU A 79 -1.99 3.49 -20.19
CA GLU A 79 -0.89 2.97 -19.35
C GLU A 79 -1.41 2.46 -18.00
N VAL A 80 -2.34 3.17 -17.37
CA VAL A 80 -2.98 2.72 -16.13
C VAL A 80 -3.74 1.41 -16.36
N GLU A 81 -4.48 1.29 -17.46
CA GLU A 81 -5.21 0.07 -17.82
C GLU A 81 -4.26 -1.11 -18.05
N LYS A 82 -3.18 -0.90 -18.77
CA LYS A 82 -2.17 -1.94 -19.04
C LYS A 82 -1.47 -2.40 -17.75
N LEU A 83 -1.14 -1.47 -16.86
CA LEU A 83 -0.55 -1.79 -15.55
C LEU A 83 -1.53 -2.55 -14.68
N ALA A 84 -2.80 -2.13 -14.62
CA ALA A 84 -3.81 -2.79 -13.84
C ALA A 84 -4.02 -4.25 -14.27
N LEU A 85 -4.10 -4.51 -15.57
CA LEU A 85 -4.20 -5.87 -16.12
C LEU A 85 -3.01 -6.74 -15.72
N LYS A 86 -1.80 -6.17 -15.71
CA LYS A 86 -0.61 -6.89 -15.27
C LYS A 86 -0.67 -7.21 -13.78
N VAL A 87 -1.09 -6.27 -12.96
CA VAL A 87 -1.27 -6.47 -11.50
C VAL A 87 -2.31 -7.55 -11.23
N GLU A 88 -3.44 -7.52 -11.92
CA GLU A 88 -4.49 -8.55 -11.79
C GLU A 88 -3.96 -9.95 -12.13
N ARG A 89 -3.19 -10.06 -13.20
CA ARG A 89 -2.58 -11.33 -13.61
C ARG A 89 -1.56 -11.84 -12.60
N ASP A 90 -0.69 -10.97 -12.13
CA ASP A 90 0.37 -11.35 -11.21
C ASP A 90 -0.19 -11.65 -9.80
N ALA A 91 -1.28 -10.98 -9.40
CA ALA A 91 -1.92 -11.15 -8.09
C ALA A 91 -2.48 -12.57 -7.85
N ILE A 92 -2.80 -13.32 -8.90
CA ILE A 92 -3.27 -14.71 -8.79
C ILE A 92 -2.25 -15.59 -8.07
N ASN A 93 -0.98 -15.27 -8.17
CA ASN A 93 0.12 -16.04 -7.58
C ASN A 93 0.47 -15.65 -6.14
N TYR A 94 -0.18 -14.65 -5.59
CA TYR A 94 0.09 -14.15 -4.25
C TYR A 94 -1.12 -14.31 -3.33
N SER A 95 -0.86 -14.80 -2.12
CA SER A 95 -1.87 -14.81 -1.07
C SER A 95 -2.18 -13.39 -0.61
N GLN A 96 -3.44 -13.00 -0.66
CA GLN A 96 -3.91 -11.68 -0.24
C GLN A 96 -5.11 -11.81 0.70
N PRO A 97 -5.21 -10.94 1.74
CA PRO A 97 -6.37 -10.92 2.63
C PRO A 97 -7.67 -10.56 1.89
N VAL A 98 -7.55 -9.73 0.87
CA VAL A 98 -8.65 -9.24 0.04
C VAL A 98 -8.19 -9.10 -1.40
N THR A 99 -9.02 -9.54 -2.33
CA THR A 99 -8.79 -9.34 -3.76
C THR A 99 -9.25 -7.94 -4.18
N PHE A 100 -8.36 -7.19 -4.82
CA PHE A 100 -8.71 -5.89 -5.39
C PHE A 100 -9.40 -6.06 -6.74
N ASN A 101 -10.46 -5.27 -6.97
CA ASN A 101 -11.06 -5.16 -8.30
C ASN A 101 -10.24 -4.21 -9.19
N SER A 102 -10.51 -4.25 -10.49
CA SER A 102 -9.79 -3.44 -11.48
C SER A 102 -9.85 -1.93 -11.20
N LYS A 103 -10.97 -1.44 -10.69
CA LYS A 103 -11.15 -0.01 -10.35
C LYS A 103 -10.27 0.40 -9.18
N GLU A 104 -10.20 -0.43 -8.15
CA GLU A 104 -9.34 -0.20 -6.98
C GLU A 104 -7.87 -0.24 -7.35
N ILE A 105 -7.45 -1.22 -8.16
CA ILE A 105 -6.07 -1.31 -8.66
C ILE A 105 -5.68 -0.06 -9.45
N LYS A 106 -6.52 0.41 -10.35
CA LYS A 106 -6.29 1.64 -11.13
C LYS A 106 -6.14 2.86 -10.22
N HIS A 107 -6.97 2.94 -9.18
CA HIS A 107 -6.90 4.05 -8.22
C HIS A 107 -5.59 4.00 -7.41
N ILE A 108 -5.21 2.84 -6.92
CA ILE A 108 -3.94 2.65 -6.20
C ILE A 108 -2.74 3.02 -7.08
N ILE A 109 -2.74 2.59 -8.34
CA ILE A 109 -1.67 2.93 -9.28
C ILE A 109 -1.52 4.45 -9.43
N ARG A 110 -2.62 5.19 -9.52
CA ARG A 110 -2.60 6.65 -9.61
C ARG A 110 -2.06 7.30 -8.35
N ILE A 111 -2.50 6.86 -7.18
CA ILE A 111 -1.98 7.37 -5.90
C ILE A 111 -0.46 7.19 -5.80
N ILE A 112 0.07 6.06 -6.26
CA ILE A 112 1.50 5.76 -6.17
C ILE A 112 2.32 6.59 -7.16
N CYS A 113 1.78 6.84 -8.36
CA CYS A 113 2.54 7.42 -9.48
C CYS A 113 2.33 8.92 -9.68
N GLU A 114 1.22 9.46 -9.24
CA GLU A 114 0.84 10.87 -9.39
C GLU A 114 0.99 11.65 -8.08
#